data_ece2067e0c38de7fbe3dcb8fb31a200f
#
_entry.id   ece2067e0c38de7fbe3dcb8fb31a200f
#
_cell.length_a   1.000
_cell.length_b   1.000
_cell.length_c   1.000
_cell.angle_alpha   90.00
_cell.angle_beta   90.00
_cell.angle_gamma   90.00
#
_symmetry.space_group_name_H-M   'P 1'
#
loop_
_entity.id
_entity.type
_entity.pdbx_description
1 polymer ?
#
loop_
_entity_poly.entity_id
_entity_poly.type
_entity_poly.pdbx_seq_one_letter_code
_entity_poly.pdbx_strand_id
1 'polypeptide(L)'
;MNTLKKTAYLSLVISAIALSGCLDGGGGSSSDIEPQTPQQKRIAAGFFNSMDPQAISSDQNFKTTGLPGFEDSSRWFGVLDGSRYRVEVPANWNGMLVMYAHGFRGEGSALTVDSAPMRQYLLDEGYAWAASSYSTTFYDVRAGVEDTNALALAFNDIATQNGRPLPTPTKRYITGVSMGGHVTAAAVELETEQTANNFVPYDGAAPMCGVLGDTELFDYFGAYNLSLFEFGGVPANSYPITDVPAKLTAAQQALWVNYSANKNANGLTATGFNFFNTLQNLSGGQRPIYNISFGLFQDLLQSFAATDGTVTGILNRNVVDTRNTVYRFASQPGQPLTQAEVTFNNTIFQITPNASANGLRDDGLRFIPKVNGNLYKTIPVVTVHTLGDLFVPINMEQIYKRRMIDNGFGDQVVQRAVRAPGHCDFTVAEFANTLDAMLTWEQTGMKPAGDDFLTPATVASTDFGCQFTVDGPVADGQFPRMFLPPCP
;
A
#
# COMPACT_ATOMS: atom_id res chain seq x y z
N MET A 1 -52.28 11.07 -13.91
CA MET A 1 -52.69 9.77 -14.47
C MET A 1 -51.50 8.81 -14.35
N ASN A 2 -51.78 7.78 -13.61
CA ASN A 2 -51.06 6.51 -13.43
C ASN A 2 -49.62 6.51 -12.93
N THR A 3 -49.58 6.37 -11.62
CA THR A 3 -48.53 5.76 -10.78
C THR A 3 -48.35 4.27 -11.10
N LEU A 4 -47.11 3.81 -11.21
CA LEU A 4 -46.79 2.39 -11.09
C LEU A 4 -45.66 2.25 -10.07
N LYS A 5 -46.04 1.76 -8.87
CA LYS A 5 -45.16 1.23 -7.84
C LYS A 5 -44.60 -0.10 -8.33
N LYS A 6 -43.27 -0.29 -8.26
CA LYS A 6 -42.66 -1.61 -8.34
C LYS A 6 -42.09 -1.98 -6.97
N THR A 7 -42.77 -2.94 -6.37
CA THR A 7 -42.38 -3.64 -5.15
C THR A 7 -41.30 -4.64 -5.50
N ALA A 8 -40.15 -4.57 -4.84
CA ALA A 8 -39.10 -5.57 -4.92
C ALA A 8 -39.37 -6.64 -3.86
N TYR A 9 -39.52 -7.89 -4.30
CA TYR A 9 -39.55 -9.06 -3.42
C TYR A 9 -38.14 -9.54 -3.12
N LEU A 10 -37.83 -9.57 -1.82
CA LEU A 10 -36.62 -10.16 -1.25
C LEU A 10 -36.90 -11.65 -1.06
N SER A 11 -36.30 -12.50 -1.87
CA SER A 11 -36.39 -13.96 -1.70
C SER A 11 -35.19 -14.43 -0.88
N LEU A 12 -35.48 -14.77 0.37
CA LEU A 12 -34.56 -15.46 1.28
C LEU A 12 -34.56 -16.94 0.94
N VAL A 13 -33.49 -17.49 0.41
CA VAL A 13 -33.30 -18.94 0.26
C VAL A 13 -32.46 -19.42 1.41
N ILE A 14 -33.12 -20.01 2.41
CA ILE A 14 -32.48 -20.76 3.49
C ILE A 14 -32.34 -22.20 3.00
N SER A 15 -31.14 -22.66 2.68
CA SER A 15 -30.85 -24.07 2.46
C SER A 15 -30.50 -24.73 3.78
N ALA A 16 -31.47 -25.46 4.35
CA ALA A 16 -31.24 -26.34 5.47
C ALA A 16 -30.60 -27.63 4.94
N ILE A 17 -29.38 -27.93 5.37
CA ILE A 17 -28.76 -29.24 5.18
C ILE A 17 -29.21 -30.13 6.36
N ALA A 18 -30.06 -31.10 6.05
CA ALA A 18 -30.47 -32.13 7.00
C ALA A 18 -29.33 -33.14 7.20
N LEU A 19 -28.85 -33.27 8.43
CA LEU A 19 -28.05 -34.43 8.85
C LEU A 19 -28.95 -35.66 8.96
N SER A 20 -28.79 -36.59 8.03
CA SER A 20 -29.25 -37.96 8.22
C SER A 20 -28.07 -38.80 8.71
N GLY A 21 -28.06 -39.13 9.99
CA GLY A 21 -27.16 -40.12 10.56
C GLY A 21 -27.55 -41.52 10.13
N CYS A 22 -26.63 -42.30 9.58
CA CYS A 22 -26.67 -43.76 9.60
C CYS A 22 -25.45 -44.21 10.40
N LEU A 23 -25.75 -44.87 11.53
CA LEU A 23 -24.80 -45.72 12.23
C LEU A 23 -24.63 -47.00 11.40
N ASP A 24 -23.41 -47.26 10.93
CA ASP A 24 -22.95 -48.63 10.79
C ASP A 24 -21.42 -48.69 10.97
N GLY A 25 -20.99 -49.75 11.62
CA GLY A 25 -19.66 -49.84 12.20
C GLY A 25 -18.56 -50.33 11.24
N GLY A 26 -17.36 -49.99 11.56
CA GLY A 26 -16.15 -50.76 11.24
C GLY A 26 -15.26 -50.19 10.12
N GLY A 27 -14.08 -49.72 10.48
CA GLY A 27 -12.96 -49.50 9.55
C GLY A 27 -12.46 -48.07 9.57
N GLY A 28 -11.43 -47.80 10.38
CA GLY A 28 -10.76 -46.49 10.41
C GLY A 28 -10.09 -46.17 9.07
N SER A 29 -10.66 -45.22 8.34
CA SER A 29 -9.90 -44.36 7.45
C SER A 29 -9.81 -43.02 8.14
N SER A 30 -8.60 -42.64 8.58
CA SER A 30 -8.29 -41.25 8.85
C SER A 30 -8.62 -40.49 7.58
N SER A 31 -9.73 -39.74 7.59
CA SER A 31 -9.96 -38.73 6.57
C SER A 31 -8.84 -37.73 6.77
N ASP A 32 -7.84 -37.77 5.89
CA ASP A 32 -6.86 -36.71 5.77
C ASP A 32 -7.65 -35.45 5.45
N ILE A 33 -7.93 -34.65 6.49
CA ILE A 33 -8.49 -33.32 6.31
C ILE A 33 -7.38 -32.52 5.65
N GLU A 34 -7.52 -32.22 4.36
CA GLU A 34 -6.63 -31.33 3.64
C GLU A 34 -6.41 -30.07 4.50
N PRO A 35 -5.14 -29.67 4.71
CA PRO A 35 -4.86 -28.50 5.53
C PRO A 35 -5.51 -27.25 4.93
N GLN A 36 -6.26 -26.52 5.73
CA GLN A 36 -6.91 -25.30 5.28
C GLN A 36 -5.90 -24.30 4.75
N THR A 37 -6.18 -23.70 3.59
CA THR A 37 -5.39 -22.57 3.06
C THR A 37 -5.43 -21.37 4.01
N PRO A 38 -4.47 -20.45 3.95
CA PRO A 38 -4.52 -19.20 4.73
C PRO A 38 -5.83 -18.45 4.53
N GLN A 39 -6.37 -18.41 3.31
CA GLN A 39 -7.66 -17.83 3.00
C GLN A 39 -8.82 -18.52 3.74
N GLN A 40 -8.88 -19.85 3.70
CA GLN A 40 -9.91 -20.61 4.40
C GLN A 40 -9.86 -20.40 5.92
N LYS A 41 -8.66 -20.29 6.50
CA LYS A 41 -8.48 -19.99 7.91
C LYS A 41 -9.01 -18.59 8.27
N ARG A 42 -8.78 -17.58 7.42
CA ARG A 42 -9.28 -16.22 7.62
C ARG A 42 -10.80 -16.14 7.49
N ILE A 43 -11.38 -16.84 6.51
CA ILE A 43 -12.84 -16.96 6.36
C ILE A 43 -13.45 -17.61 7.60
N ALA A 44 -12.88 -18.73 8.05
CA ALA A 44 -13.35 -19.44 9.25
C ALA A 44 -13.23 -18.59 10.52
N ALA A 45 -12.23 -17.70 10.58
CA ALA A 45 -12.07 -16.73 11.66
C ALA A 45 -13.07 -15.55 11.60
N GLY A 46 -13.87 -15.42 10.53
CA GLY A 46 -14.93 -14.42 10.41
C GLY A 46 -14.43 -13.00 10.09
N PHE A 47 -13.21 -12.84 9.58
CA PHE A 47 -12.65 -11.50 9.31
C PHE A 47 -13.22 -10.85 8.04
N PHE A 48 -13.65 -11.63 7.04
CA PHE A 48 -14.22 -11.15 5.79
C PHE A 48 -14.98 -12.26 5.06
N ASN A 49 -15.76 -11.89 4.03
CA ASN A 49 -16.47 -12.83 3.19
C ASN A 49 -15.51 -13.58 2.24
N SER A 50 -15.90 -14.80 1.86
CA SER A 50 -15.19 -15.58 0.84
C SER A 50 -15.19 -14.85 -0.49
N MET A 51 -14.03 -14.84 -1.16
CA MET A 51 -13.87 -14.30 -2.51
C MET A 51 -14.00 -15.43 -3.55
N ASP A 52 -14.63 -15.12 -4.69
CA ASP A 52 -14.68 -16.04 -5.83
C ASP A 52 -13.60 -15.69 -6.87
N PRO A 53 -12.49 -16.43 -6.93
CA PRO A 53 -11.43 -16.14 -7.89
C PRO A 53 -11.83 -16.45 -9.34
N GLN A 54 -12.98 -17.07 -9.59
CA GLN A 54 -13.47 -17.39 -10.93
C GLN A 54 -14.24 -16.24 -11.59
N ALA A 55 -14.61 -15.20 -10.84
CA ALA A 55 -15.51 -14.13 -11.29
C ALA A 55 -14.87 -13.13 -12.29
N ILE A 56 -13.68 -13.37 -12.85
CA ILE A 56 -12.93 -12.37 -13.62
C ILE A 56 -12.64 -12.85 -15.03
N SER A 57 -12.97 -12.01 -16.02
CA SER A 57 -12.78 -12.28 -17.46
C SER A 57 -11.53 -11.68 -18.09
N SER A 58 -10.82 -10.76 -17.41
CA SER A 58 -9.70 -9.98 -18.02
C SER A 58 -8.45 -10.79 -18.34
N ASP A 59 -8.30 -12.00 -17.79
CA ASP A 59 -7.11 -12.82 -17.98
C ASP A 59 -6.99 -13.44 -19.37
N GLN A 60 -8.12 -13.62 -20.07
CA GLN A 60 -8.10 -14.11 -21.45
C GLN A 60 -7.40 -13.11 -22.39
N ASN A 61 -7.66 -11.82 -22.21
CA ASN A 61 -6.98 -10.77 -22.97
C ASN A 61 -5.46 -10.79 -22.71
N PHE A 62 -5.05 -10.95 -21.46
CA PHE A 62 -3.64 -11.09 -21.12
C PHE A 62 -2.97 -12.26 -21.86
N LYS A 63 -3.64 -13.43 -21.88
CA LYS A 63 -3.11 -14.62 -22.54
C LYS A 63 -2.98 -14.45 -24.05
N THR A 64 -3.95 -13.82 -24.70
CA THR A 64 -4.04 -13.74 -26.15
C THR A 64 -3.37 -12.53 -26.74
N THR A 65 -3.20 -11.45 -25.97
CA THR A 65 -2.67 -10.17 -26.44
C THR A 65 -1.32 -9.88 -25.80
N GLY A 66 -0.25 -10.16 -26.54
CA GLY A 66 1.12 -9.75 -26.15
C GLY A 66 1.30 -8.24 -26.27
N LEU A 67 2.36 -7.72 -25.67
CA LEU A 67 2.82 -6.38 -26.00
C LEU A 67 3.43 -6.39 -27.41
N PRO A 68 3.34 -5.28 -28.16
CA PRO A 68 4.03 -5.14 -29.44
C PRO A 68 5.53 -5.44 -29.30
N GLY A 69 6.03 -6.35 -30.13
CA GLY A 69 7.41 -6.84 -30.07
C GLY A 69 7.65 -8.02 -29.12
N PHE A 70 6.64 -8.44 -28.36
CA PHE A 70 6.69 -9.58 -27.43
C PHE A 70 5.51 -10.54 -27.61
N GLU A 71 5.01 -10.67 -28.82
CA GLU A 71 3.89 -11.56 -29.16
C GLU A 71 4.22 -13.03 -28.88
N ASP A 72 5.50 -13.39 -28.92
CA ASP A 72 6.04 -14.73 -28.65
C ASP A 72 6.34 -15.01 -27.18
N SER A 73 6.16 -14.02 -26.28
CA SER A 73 6.27 -14.28 -24.83
C SER A 73 5.25 -15.33 -24.38
N SER A 74 5.65 -16.19 -23.45
CA SER A 74 4.71 -17.13 -22.81
C SER A 74 3.93 -16.39 -21.75
N ARG A 75 2.60 -16.44 -21.83
CA ARG A 75 1.69 -15.78 -20.90
C ARG A 75 0.74 -16.79 -20.28
N TRP A 76 0.81 -16.93 -18.98
CA TRP A 76 0.02 -17.89 -18.21
C TRP A 76 -0.79 -17.17 -17.14
N PHE A 77 -1.96 -17.68 -16.88
CA PHE A 77 -2.82 -17.26 -15.77
C PHE A 77 -3.53 -18.45 -15.15
N GLY A 78 -3.97 -18.32 -13.92
CA GLY A 78 -4.65 -19.39 -13.22
C GLY A 78 -5.03 -18.99 -11.80
N VAL A 79 -5.30 -19.98 -11.00
CA VAL A 79 -5.60 -19.86 -9.56
C VAL A 79 -4.58 -20.68 -8.78
N LEU A 80 -4.04 -20.09 -7.73
CA LEU A 80 -3.11 -20.71 -6.79
C LEU A 80 -3.57 -20.36 -5.36
N ASP A 81 -3.96 -21.36 -4.57
CA ASP A 81 -4.37 -21.21 -3.18
C ASP A 81 -5.40 -20.10 -2.92
N GLY A 82 -6.38 -19.97 -3.82
CA GLY A 82 -7.45 -18.96 -3.71
C GLY A 82 -7.10 -17.59 -4.28
N SER A 83 -5.86 -17.36 -4.70
CA SER A 83 -5.46 -16.16 -5.44
C SER A 83 -5.39 -16.43 -6.94
N ARG A 84 -5.66 -15.42 -7.75
CA ARG A 84 -5.40 -15.46 -9.19
C ARG A 84 -3.98 -15.00 -9.47
N TYR A 85 -3.42 -15.49 -10.58
CA TYR A 85 -2.07 -15.07 -10.98
C TYR A 85 -1.96 -14.77 -12.47
N ARG A 86 -0.97 -13.98 -12.82
CA ARG A 86 -0.39 -13.83 -14.17
C ARG A 86 1.11 -14.07 -14.10
N VAL A 87 1.62 -14.77 -15.11
CA VAL A 87 3.06 -14.99 -15.32
C VAL A 87 3.36 -14.71 -16.78
N GLU A 88 4.40 -13.94 -17.05
CA GLU A 88 4.89 -13.72 -18.41
C GLU A 88 6.40 -13.94 -18.48
N VAL A 89 6.81 -14.72 -19.48
CA VAL A 89 8.20 -15.10 -19.70
C VAL A 89 8.56 -14.78 -21.14
N PRO A 90 9.47 -13.84 -21.42
CA PRO A 90 9.90 -13.53 -22.77
C PRO A 90 10.63 -14.72 -23.42
N ALA A 91 10.70 -14.74 -24.75
CA ALA A 91 11.40 -15.80 -25.49
C ALA A 91 12.89 -15.87 -25.10
N ASN A 92 13.52 -14.71 -24.94
CA ASN A 92 14.92 -14.51 -24.57
C ASN A 92 15.13 -14.40 -23.05
N TRP A 93 14.35 -15.13 -22.22
CA TRP A 93 14.42 -15.05 -20.77
C TRP A 93 15.85 -15.15 -20.23
N ASN A 94 16.24 -14.18 -19.41
CA ASN A 94 17.59 -14.05 -18.85
C ASN A 94 17.84 -14.92 -17.61
N GLY A 95 16.88 -15.74 -17.18
CA GLY A 95 16.98 -16.60 -15.98
C GLY A 95 16.59 -15.93 -14.67
N MET A 96 16.08 -14.70 -14.68
CA MET A 96 15.69 -13.95 -13.49
C MET A 96 14.19 -13.68 -13.44
N LEU A 97 13.62 -13.60 -12.24
CA LEU A 97 12.19 -13.41 -11.99
C LEU A 97 11.94 -12.15 -11.15
N VAL A 98 11.02 -11.30 -11.60
CA VAL A 98 10.53 -10.14 -10.86
C VAL A 98 9.08 -10.36 -10.43
N MET A 99 8.83 -10.35 -9.13
CA MET A 99 7.49 -10.38 -8.57
C MET A 99 6.92 -8.96 -8.49
N TYR A 100 5.69 -8.77 -8.93
CA TYR A 100 4.98 -7.49 -8.85
C TYR A 100 3.80 -7.59 -7.89
N ALA A 101 3.81 -6.73 -6.88
CA ALA A 101 2.77 -6.58 -5.88
C ALA A 101 1.92 -5.34 -6.17
N HIS A 102 0.61 -5.54 -6.40
CA HIS A 102 -0.31 -4.43 -6.71
C HIS A 102 -0.76 -3.65 -5.46
N GLY A 103 -1.29 -2.44 -5.67
CA GLY A 103 -1.87 -1.60 -4.62
C GLY A 103 -3.24 -2.07 -4.13
N PHE A 104 -3.83 -1.33 -3.18
CA PHE A 104 -5.17 -1.58 -2.65
C PHE A 104 -6.23 -1.58 -3.75
N ARG A 105 -7.14 -2.56 -3.72
CA ARG A 105 -8.21 -2.77 -4.72
C ARG A 105 -9.62 -2.63 -4.14
N GLY A 106 -9.75 -1.94 -3.02
CA GLY A 106 -11.05 -1.75 -2.36
C GLY A 106 -11.51 -2.98 -1.58
N GLU A 107 -12.81 -3.04 -1.33
CA GLU A 107 -13.48 -4.03 -0.48
C GLU A 107 -14.45 -4.90 -1.27
N GLY A 108 -14.39 -4.83 -2.58
CA GLY A 108 -15.25 -5.63 -3.47
C GLY A 108 -14.91 -7.12 -3.44
N SER A 109 -15.79 -7.95 -4.00
CA SER A 109 -15.59 -9.40 -4.05
C SER A 109 -14.77 -9.90 -5.24
N ALA A 110 -14.43 -9.04 -6.19
CA ALA A 110 -13.68 -9.43 -7.39
C ALA A 110 -12.16 -9.35 -7.14
N LEU A 111 -11.47 -10.45 -7.41
CA LEU A 111 -10.02 -10.50 -7.40
C LEU A 111 -9.47 -10.15 -8.78
N THR A 112 -8.62 -9.12 -8.86
CA THR A 112 -8.01 -8.65 -10.11
C THR A 112 -6.51 -8.80 -10.08
N VAL A 113 -5.91 -9.18 -11.21
CA VAL A 113 -4.46 -9.22 -11.38
C VAL A 113 -4.06 -8.12 -12.36
N ASP A 114 -3.17 -7.24 -11.93
CA ASP A 114 -2.61 -6.19 -12.78
C ASP A 114 -1.31 -6.65 -13.45
N SER A 115 -1.06 -6.10 -14.63
CA SER A 115 0.29 -6.16 -15.18
C SER A 115 1.16 -5.08 -14.52
N ALA A 116 2.44 -5.39 -14.34
CA ALA A 116 3.39 -4.43 -13.80
C ALA A 116 3.43 -3.16 -14.68
N PRO A 117 3.41 -1.94 -14.10
CA PRO A 117 3.52 -0.70 -14.90
C PRO A 117 4.78 -0.65 -15.76
N MET A 118 5.87 -1.29 -15.32
CA MET A 118 7.13 -1.43 -16.05
C MET A 118 7.23 -2.71 -16.89
N ARG A 119 6.09 -3.34 -17.26
CA ARG A 119 6.05 -4.60 -18.00
C ARG A 119 6.90 -4.56 -19.26
N GLN A 120 6.84 -3.46 -20.05
CA GLN A 120 7.63 -3.31 -21.27
C GLN A 120 9.13 -3.40 -20.94
N TYR A 121 9.61 -2.62 -19.99
CA TYR A 121 11.01 -2.65 -19.53
C TYR A 121 11.46 -4.06 -19.12
N LEU A 122 10.64 -4.78 -18.34
CA LEU A 122 10.97 -6.14 -17.91
C LEU A 122 11.19 -7.09 -19.08
N LEU A 123 10.34 -7.02 -20.09
CA LEU A 123 10.44 -7.87 -21.29
C LEU A 123 11.62 -7.46 -22.17
N ASP A 124 11.86 -6.15 -22.35
CA ASP A 124 13.02 -5.61 -23.09
C ASP A 124 14.34 -6.14 -22.51
N GLU A 125 14.46 -6.17 -21.17
CA GLU A 125 15.65 -6.65 -20.43
C GLU A 125 15.66 -8.17 -20.21
N GLY A 126 14.67 -8.90 -20.74
CA GLY A 126 14.61 -10.36 -20.70
C GLY A 126 14.15 -10.94 -19.34
N TYR A 127 13.59 -10.15 -18.45
CA TYR A 127 13.06 -10.64 -17.16
C TYR A 127 11.71 -11.34 -17.35
N ALA A 128 11.53 -12.47 -16.67
CA ALA A 128 10.18 -12.97 -16.39
C ALA A 128 9.57 -12.13 -15.27
N TRP A 129 8.25 -11.94 -15.32
CA TRP A 129 7.53 -11.33 -14.21
C TRP A 129 6.28 -12.12 -13.85
N ALA A 130 5.85 -12.00 -12.59
CA ALA A 130 4.63 -12.60 -12.09
C ALA A 130 3.92 -11.68 -11.10
N ALA A 131 2.60 -11.76 -11.07
CA ALA A 131 1.75 -11.00 -10.17
C ALA A 131 0.61 -11.85 -9.64
N SER A 132 0.29 -11.71 -8.35
CA SER A 132 -0.87 -12.29 -7.67
C SER A 132 -1.97 -11.23 -7.53
N SER A 133 -3.24 -11.65 -7.54
CA SER A 133 -4.37 -10.81 -7.12
C SER A 133 -4.47 -10.68 -5.61
N TYR A 134 -3.64 -11.41 -4.88
CA TYR A 134 -3.87 -11.83 -3.51
C TYR A 134 -5.17 -12.66 -3.38
N SER A 135 -5.32 -13.40 -2.30
CA SER A 135 -6.50 -14.24 -2.04
C SER A 135 -7.67 -13.45 -1.44
N THR A 136 -7.52 -12.17 -1.24
CA THR A 136 -8.55 -11.25 -0.71
C THR A 136 -8.31 -9.83 -1.23
N THR A 137 -9.35 -9.01 -1.20
CA THR A 137 -9.27 -7.56 -1.30
C THR A 137 -8.94 -6.96 0.07
N PHE A 138 -9.43 -5.78 0.43
CA PHE A 138 -9.11 -5.09 1.67
C PHE A 138 -7.61 -4.73 1.79
N TYR A 139 -7.21 -4.18 2.92
CA TYR A 139 -5.80 -3.88 3.19
C TYR A 139 -5.09 -5.09 3.81
N ASP A 140 -5.16 -6.25 3.15
CA ASP A 140 -4.60 -7.52 3.64
C ASP A 140 -3.16 -7.72 3.15
N VAL A 141 -2.21 -7.02 3.78
CA VAL A 141 -0.79 -7.10 3.42
C VAL A 141 -0.23 -8.51 3.71
N ARG A 142 -0.76 -9.22 4.71
CA ARG A 142 -0.41 -10.61 4.98
C ARG A 142 -0.69 -11.48 3.76
N ALA A 143 -1.92 -11.40 3.20
CA ALA A 143 -2.26 -12.11 1.98
C ALA A 143 -1.34 -11.68 0.82
N GLY A 144 -1.05 -10.38 0.72
CA GLY A 144 -0.14 -9.86 -0.29
C GLY A 144 1.23 -10.54 -0.25
N VAL A 145 1.86 -10.66 0.92
CA VAL A 145 3.17 -11.31 1.08
C VAL A 145 3.07 -12.81 0.81
N GLU A 146 2.15 -13.50 1.48
CA GLU A 146 2.03 -14.97 1.39
C GLU A 146 1.71 -15.43 -0.04
N ASP A 147 0.75 -14.79 -0.72
CA ASP A 147 0.29 -15.20 -2.04
C ASP A 147 1.31 -14.80 -3.14
N THR A 148 2.02 -13.68 -2.99
CA THR A 148 3.12 -13.30 -3.88
C THR A 148 4.29 -14.29 -3.75
N ASN A 149 4.63 -14.66 -2.52
CA ASN A 149 5.70 -15.63 -2.25
C ASN A 149 5.32 -17.04 -2.72
N ALA A 150 4.08 -17.49 -2.48
CA ALA A 150 3.59 -18.77 -2.99
C ALA A 150 3.69 -18.85 -4.53
N LEU A 151 3.32 -17.77 -5.23
CA LEU A 151 3.45 -17.69 -6.69
C LEU A 151 4.91 -17.76 -7.14
N ALA A 152 5.82 -17.06 -6.46
CA ALA A 152 7.25 -17.11 -6.79
C ALA A 152 7.84 -18.52 -6.62
N LEU A 153 7.40 -19.26 -5.59
CA LEU A 153 7.80 -20.65 -5.35
C LEU A 153 7.21 -21.60 -6.40
N ALA A 154 5.96 -21.36 -6.85
CA ALA A 154 5.28 -22.19 -7.83
C ALA A 154 5.69 -21.90 -9.31
N PHE A 155 6.55 -20.90 -9.57
CA PHE A 155 6.89 -20.43 -10.91
C PHE A 155 7.32 -21.55 -11.86
N ASN A 156 8.21 -22.45 -11.44
CA ASN A 156 8.71 -23.56 -12.28
C ASN A 156 7.64 -24.60 -12.57
N ASP A 157 6.79 -24.90 -11.60
CA ASP A 157 5.68 -25.86 -11.77
C ASP A 157 4.64 -25.31 -12.73
N ILE A 158 4.31 -24.02 -12.62
CA ILE A 158 3.41 -23.32 -13.54
C ILE A 158 3.98 -23.35 -14.97
N ALA A 159 5.26 -23.07 -15.15
CA ALA A 159 5.92 -23.12 -16.45
C ALA A 159 5.87 -24.55 -17.05
N THR A 160 6.16 -25.56 -16.26
CA THR A 160 6.13 -26.98 -16.66
C THR A 160 4.72 -27.42 -17.07
N GLN A 161 3.71 -27.08 -16.25
CA GLN A 161 2.30 -27.40 -16.54
C GLN A 161 1.79 -26.75 -17.80
N ASN A 162 2.36 -25.60 -18.19
CA ASN A 162 2.04 -24.88 -19.43
C ASN A 162 2.93 -25.28 -20.62
N GLY A 163 3.70 -26.38 -20.53
CA GLY A 163 4.47 -26.94 -21.62
C GLY A 163 5.80 -26.23 -21.94
N ARG A 164 6.26 -25.34 -21.05
CA ARG A 164 7.57 -24.66 -21.15
C ARG A 164 8.37 -24.87 -19.86
N PRO A 165 8.94 -26.06 -19.63
CA PRO A 165 9.81 -26.27 -18.46
C PRO A 165 10.98 -25.27 -18.47
N LEU A 166 11.17 -24.59 -17.35
CA LEU A 166 12.21 -23.59 -17.15
C LEU A 166 13.16 -24.02 -16.03
N PRO A 167 14.46 -23.63 -16.08
CA PRO A 167 15.34 -23.77 -14.93
C PRO A 167 14.83 -22.89 -13.77
N THR A 168 15.25 -23.22 -12.56
CA THR A 168 14.96 -22.36 -11.39
C THR A 168 15.55 -20.97 -11.59
N PRO A 169 14.80 -19.89 -11.32
CA PRO A 169 15.34 -18.53 -11.42
C PRO A 169 16.61 -18.38 -10.60
N THR A 170 17.65 -17.84 -11.24
CA THR A 170 18.97 -17.59 -10.60
C THR A 170 18.91 -16.45 -9.59
N LYS A 171 18.01 -15.49 -9.83
CA LYS A 171 17.72 -14.36 -8.96
C LYS A 171 16.22 -14.12 -8.92
N ARG A 172 15.74 -13.62 -7.78
CA ARG A 172 14.36 -13.19 -7.56
C ARG A 172 14.36 -11.80 -6.98
N TYR A 173 13.55 -10.94 -7.57
CA TYR A 173 13.37 -9.56 -7.13
C TYR A 173 11.90 -9.31 -6.85
N ILE A 174 11.61 -8.33 -6.01
CA ILE A 174 10.24 -7.92 -5.70
C ILE A 174 10.08 -6.41 -5.85
N THR A 175 8.98 -5.99 -6.46
CA THR A 175 8.57 -4.59 -6.58
C THR A 175 7.07 -4.48 -6.39
N GLY A 176 6.58 -3.32 -6.02
CA GLY A 176 5.16 -3.09 -5.85
C GLY A 176 4.83 -1.66 -5.51
N VAL A 177 3.56 -1.30 -5.67
CA VAL A 177 3.06 0.09 -5.56
C VAL A 177 2.07 0.21 -4.41
N SER A 178 2.09 1.34 -3.67
CA SER A 178 1.10 1.62 -2.62
C SER A 178 1.09 0.52 -1.53
N MET A 179 -0.04 -0.15 -1.30
CA MET A 179 -0.10 -1.35 -0.47
C MET A 179 0.87 -2.44 -0.97
N GLY A 180 1.08 -2.56 -2.28
CA GLY A 180 2.09 -3.46 -2.85
C GLY A 180 3.53 -3.05 -2.53
N GLY A 181 3.78 -1.76 -2.32
CA GLY A 181 5.04 -1.25 -1.77
C GLY A 181 5.24 -1.70 -0.32
N HIS A 182 4.17 -1.75 0.48
CA HIS A 182 4.19 -2.36 1.82
C HIS A 182 4.50 -3.87 1.72
N VAL A 183 3.78 -4.60 0.86
CA VAL A 183 4.06 -6.04 0.59
C VAL A 183 5.52 -6.25 0.23
N THR A 184 6.06 -5.42 -0.67
CA THR A 184 7.44 -5.48 -1.14
C THR A 184 8.45 -5.30 0.00
N ALA A 185 8.27 -4.26 0.82
CA ALA A 185 9.16 -4.00 1.95
C ALA A 185 9.04 -5.08 3.03
N ALA A 186 7.81 -5.50 3.37
CA ALA A 186 7.56 -6.53 4.37
C ALA A 186 8.11 -7.90 3.94
N ALA A 187 8.08 -8.24 2.65
CA ALA A 187 8.57 -9.51 2.14
C ALA A 187 10.08 -9.74 2.38
N VAL A 188 10.83 -8.67 2.58
CA VAL A 188 12.29 -8.72 2.81
C VAL A 188 12.70 -8.48 4.27
N GLU A 189 11.74 -8.39 5.17
CA GLU A 189 11.99 -8.25 6.61
C GLU A 189 12.39 -9.59 7.26
N LEU A 190 13.22 -9.53 8.29
CA LEU A 190 13.61 -10.68 9.11
C LEU A 190 12.40 -11.35 9.78
N GLU A 191 11.39 -10.56 10.20
CA GLU A 191 10.15 -11.10 10.77
C GLU A 191 9.42 -11.99 9.74
N THR A 192 9.41 -11.60 8.47
CA THR A 192 8.81 -12.39 7.40
C THR A 192 9.57 -13.70 7.17
N GLU A 193 10.90 -13.69 7.14
CA GLU A 193 11.69 -14.92 7.07
C GLU A 193 11.34 -15.87 8.20
N GLN A 194 11.14 -15.35 9.42
CA GLN A 194 10.91 -16.15 10.62
C GLN A 194 9.48 -16.65 10.78
N THR A 195 8.49 -15.97 10.18
CA THR A 195 7.08 -16.22 10.51
C THR A 195 6.17 -16.49 9.31
N ALA A 196 6.59 -16.16 8.07
CA ALA A 196 5.78 -16.43 6.89
C ALA A 196 5.64 -17.94 6.63
N ASN A 197 4.46 -18.36 6.17
CA ASN A 197 4.27 -19.73 5.69
C ASN A 197 4.99 -19.97 4.35
N ASN A 198 5.06 -18.92 3.52
CA ASN A 198 5.77 -18.93 2.25
C ASN A 198 6.87 -17.86 2.30
N PHE A 199 8.12 -18.27 2.37
CA PHE A 199 9.26 -17.34 2.33
C PHE A 199 10.05 -17.48 1.03
N VAL A 200 10.40 -16.34 0.44
CA VAL A 200 11.23 -16.24 -0.77
C VAL A 200 12.46 -15.39 -0.46
N PRO A 201 13.67 -15.91 -0.62
CA PRO A 201 14.90 -15.14 -0.42
C PRO A 201 15.15 -14.20 -1.62
N TYR A 202 14.48 -13.05 -1.64
CA TYR A 202 14.66 -12.04 -2.67
C TYR A 202 16.07 -11.44 -2.67
N ASP A 203 16.59 -11.13 -3.84
CA ASP A 203 17.94 -10.56 -4.03
C ASP A 203 17.94 -9.03 -4.08
N GLY A 204 16.77 -8.42 -4.18
CA GLY A 204 16.58 -6.97 -4.13
C GLY A 204 15.10 -6.61 -4.08
N ALA A 205 14.80 -5.40 -3.59
CA ALA A 205 13.44 -4.90 -3.43
C ALA A 205 13.29 -3.45 -3.93
N ALA A 206 12.18 -3.16 -4.63
CA ALA A 206 11.86 -1.81 -5.09
C ALA A 206 10.43 -1.42 -4.68
N PRO A 207 10.17 -1.07 -3.41
CA PRO A 207 8.89 -0.56 -2.97
C PRO A 207 8.67 0.86 -3.49
N MET A 208 7.52 1.13 -4.14
CA MET A 208 7.21 2.40 -4.79
C MET A 208 5.93 2.99 -4.18
N CYS A 209 5.96 4.29 -3.82
CA CYS A 209 4.87 4.98 -3.10
C CYS A 209 4.30 4.12 -1.95
N GLY A 210 5.17 3.38 -1.26
CA GLY A 210 4.81 2.32 -0.33
C GLY A 210 4.41 2.82 1.05
N VAL A 211 3.56 2.05 1.73
CA VAL A 211 3.25 2.25 3.15
C VAL A 211 4.40 1.69 3.99
N LEU A 212 5.53 2.41 3.99
CA LEU A 212 6.78 1.96 4.60
C LEU A 212 6.87 2.21 6.12
N GLY A 213 5.83 2.78 6.70
CA GLY A 213 5.64 2.92 8.13
C GLY A 213 4.65 1.91 8.71
N ASP A 214 4.20 0.92 7.94
CA ASP A 214 3.18 -0.08 8.32
C ASP A 214 1.94 0.56 8.99
N THR A 215 1.65 0.28 10.27
CA THR A 215 0.48 0.83 10.97
C THR A 215 0.54 2.34 11.23
N GLU A 216 1.71 2.99 11.09
CA GLU A 216 1.82 4.45 11.28
C GLU A 216 1.08 5.27 10.20
N LEU A 217 0.71 4.66 9.06
CA LEU A 217 -0.21 5.29 8.12
C LEU A 217 -1.59 5.54 8.75
N PHE A 218 -2.09 4.61 9.54
CA PHE A 218 -3.38 4.75 10.22
C PHE A 218 -3.30 5.74 11.38
N ASP A 219 -2.14 5.83 12.04
CA ASP A 219 -1.85 6.88 13.04
C ASP A 219 -1.91 8.27 12.39
N TYR A 220 -1.35 8.42 11.19
CA TYR A 220 -1.44 9.65 10.41
C TYR A 220 -2.89 10.00 10.05
N PHE A 221 -3.72 9.07 9.61
CA PHE A 221 -5.14 9.32 9.34
C PHE A 221 -5.89 9.73 10.60
N GLY A 222 -5.62 9.07 11.73
CA GLY A 222 -6.15 9.43 13.03
C GLY A 222 -5.75 10.86 13.42
N ALA A 223 -4.47 11.18 13.35
CA ALA A 223 -3.94 12.50 13.69
C ALA A 223 -4.48 13.61 12.76
N TYR A 224 -4.63 13.34 11.45
CA TYR A 224 -5.28 14.25 10.52
C TYR A 224 -6.69 14.61 11.00
N ASN A 225 -7.53 13.61 11.28
CA ASN A 225 -8.93 13.84 11.66
C ASN A 225 -9.07 14.49 13.04
N LEU A 226 -8.23 14.11 14.01
CA LEU A 226 -8.20 14.77 15.29
C LEU A 226 -7.86 16.26 15.18
N SER A 227 -6.82 16.59 14.39
CA SER A 227 -6.42 17.99 14.18
C SER A 227 -7.47 18.78 13.39
N LEU A 228 -8.12 18.16 12.39
CA LEU A 228 -9.22 18.78 11.64
C LEU A 228 -10.37 19.21 12.58
N PHE A 229 -10.78 18.32 13.49
CA PHE A 229 -11.89 18.59 14.40
C PHE A 229 -11.51 19.53 15.54
N GLU A 230 -10.27 19.42 16.06
CA GLU A 230 -9.78 20.33 17.10
C GLU A 230 -9.71 21.78 16.59
N PHE A 231 -9.07 22.03 15.44
CA PHE A 231 -9.02 23.35 14.80
C PHE A 231 -10.40 23.82 14.34
N GLY A 232 -11.29 22.89 13.98
CA GLY A 232 -12.68 23.16 13.61
C GLY A 232 -13.57 23.56 14.80
N GLY A 233 -13.07 23.53 16.04
CA GLY A 233 -13.84 23.84 17.25
C GLY A 233 -14.88 22.79 17.64
N VAL A 234 -14.75 21.57 17.11
CA VAL A 234 -15.63 20.42 17.36
C VAL A 234 -14.80 19.16 17.72
N PRO A 235 -14.01 19.22 18.80
CA PRO A 235 -13.03 18.19 19.11
C PRO A 235 -13.64 16.80 19.23
N ALA A 236 -12.84 15.79 18.90
CA ALA A 236 -13.17 14.40 19.20
C ALA A 236 -12.98 14.11 20.70
N ASN A 237 -13.79 13.22 21.23
CA ASN A 237 -13.72 12.77 22.63
C ASN A 237 -13.83 11.24 22.78
N SER A 238 -13.88 10.55 21.65
CA SER A 238 -13.94 9.09 21.56
C SER A 238 -13.30 8.61 20.26
N TYR A 239 -12.94 7.34 20.22
CA TYR A 239 -12.58 6.64 18.98
C TYR A 239 -13.21 5.24 18.98
N PRO A 240 -13.98 4.84 17.96
CA PRO A 240 -14.31 5.61 16.74
C PRO A 240 -14.95 6.98 17.04
N ILE A 241 -14.69 7.94 16.14
CA ILE A 241 -15.24 9.30 16.30
C ILE A 241 -16.74 9.27 16.01
N THR A 242 -17.54 9.89 16.89
CA THR A 242 -19.00 9.99 16.74
C THR A 242 -19.41 11.29 16.09
N ASP A 243 -20.65 11.32 15.55
CA ASP A 243 -21.27 12.50 14.92
C ASP A 243 -20.44 13.10 13.76
N VAL A 244 -19.72 12.24 13.04
CA VAL A 244 -18.78 12.61 11.99
C VAL A 244 -19.36 13.55 10.94
N PRO A 245 -20.57 13.34 10.36
CA PRO A 245 -21.11 14.27 9.36
C PRO A 245 -21.30 15.70 9.89
N ALA A 246 -21.78 15.84 11.11
CA ALA A 246 -21.97 17.16 11.75
C ALA A 246 -20.61 17.82 12.05
N LYS A 247 -19.66 17.05 12.58
CA LYS A 247 -18.30 17.52 12.88
C LYS A 247 -17.56 17.96 11.60
N LEU A 248 -17.65 17.17 10.51
CA LEU A 248 -17.07 17.54 9.21
C LEU A 248 -17.65 18.85 8.69
N THR A 249 -18.98 19.00 8.71
CA THR A 249 -19.64 20.23 8.27
C THR A 249 -19.15 21.44 9.09
N ALA A 250 -19.09 21.33 10.40
CA ALA A 250 -18.63 22.41 11.27
C ALA A 250 -17.14 22.74 11.05
N ALA A 251 -16.28 21.71 10.95
CA ALA A 251 -14.87 21.90 10.70
C ALA A 251 -14.59 22.54 9.33
N GLN A 252 -15.29 22.11 8.28
CA GLN A 252 -15.19 22.71 6.95
C GLN A 252 -15.60 24.20 6.96
N GLN A 253 -16.66 24.56 7.68
CA GLN A 253 -17.10 25.95 7.82
C GLN A 253 -16.12 26.81 8.64
N ALA A 254 -15.45 26.24 9.62
CA ALA A 254 -14.48 26.96 10.45
C ALA A 254 -13.13 27.17 9.76
N LEU A 255 -12.67 26.18 8.98
CA LEU A 255 -11.33 26.16 8.42
C LEU A 255 -11.23 26.69 7.00
N TRP A 256 -12.32 26.68 6.23
CA TRP A 256 -12.38 27.23 4.87
C TRP A 256 -13.41 28.37 4.76
N VAL A 257 -13.11 29.35 3.96
CA VAL A 257 -14.08 30.40 3.61
C VAL A 257 -15.27 29.79 2.85
N ASN A 258 -14.99 28.87 1.93
CA ASN A 258 -16.00 28.07 1.22
C ASN A 258 -15.35 26.76 0.76
N TYR A 259 -15.51 25.70 1.53
CA TYR A 259 -14.92 24.38 1.26
C TYR A 259 -15.32 23.82 -0.11
N SER A 260 -16.62 23.90 -0.45
CA SER A 260 -17.11 23.33 -1.71
C SER A 260 -16.59 24.06 -2.95
N ALA A 261 -16.30 25.35 -2.85
CA ALA A 261 -15.79 26.14 -3.96
C ALA A 261 -14.26 26.09 -4.06
N ASN A 262 -13.55 26.02 -2.92
CA ASN A 262 -12.09 26.07 -2.90
C ASN A 262 -11.51 25.36 -1.68
N LYS A 263 -10.96 24.17 -1.89
CA LYS A 263 -10.30 23.35 -0.86
C LYS A 263 -8.82 23.65 -0.71
N ASN A 264 -8.23 24.47 -1.59
CA ASN A 264 -6.80 24.77 -1.61
C ASN A 264 -6.42 25.73 -0.47
N ALA A 265 -5.11 25.89 -0.27
CA ALA A 265 -4.57 26.74 0.79
C ALA A 265 -5.09 28.19 0.74
N ASN A 266 -5.31 28.78 -0.45
CA ASN A 266 -5.85 30.14 -0.60
C ASN A 266 -7.33 30.28 -0.27
N GLY A 267 -8.03 29.17 -0.01
CA GLY A 267 -9.40 29.16 0.49
C GLY A 267 -9.53 29.06 2.01
N LEU A 268 -8.42 29.01 2.74
CA LEU A 268 -8.39 28.80 4.18
C LEU A 268 -8.67 30.08 4.99
N THR A 269 -9.26 29.90 6.16
CA THR A 269 -9.31 30.92 7.23
C THR A 269 -7.96 30.98 7.96
N ALA A 270 -7.78 31.94 8.86
CA ALA A 270 -6.56 32.01 9.70
C ALA A 270 -6.37 30.72 10.53
N THR A 271 -7.44 30.17 11.09
CA THR A 271 -7.39 28.88 11.81
C THR A 271 -7.12 27.73 10.86
N GLY A 272 -7.65 27.79 9.64
CA GLY A 272 -7.41 26.82 8.57
C GLY A 272 -5.93 26.74 8.19
N PHE A 273 -5.16 27.84 8.29
CA PHE A 273 -3.72 27.81 8.08
C PHE A 273 -2.96 27.05 9.18
N ASN A 274 -3.43 27.04 10.42
CA ASN A 274 -2.84 26.20 11.46
C ASN A 274 -3.04 24.71 11.14
N PHE A 275 -4.25 24.35 10.68
CA PHE A 275 -4.51 22.98 10.21
C PHE A 275 -3.64 22.61 8.99
N PHE A 276 -3.49 23.50 8.01
CA PHE A 276 -2.62 23.31 6.84
C PHE A 276 -1.18 23.04 7.25
N ASN A 277 -0.62 23.85 8.16
CA ASN A 277 0.75 23.68 8.66
C ASN A 277 0.90 22.38 9.48
N THR A 278 -0.13 22.03 10.26
CA THR A 278 -0.14 20.75 10.99
C THR A 278 -0.08 19.57 10.04
N LEU A 279 -0.92 19.53 9.00
CA LEU A 279 -0.91 18.46 8.01
C LEU A 279 0.42 18.41 7.26
N GLN A 280 1.02 19.57 6.92
CA GLN A 280 2.33 19.63 6.30
C GLN A 280 3.38 18.93 7.17
N ASN A 281 3.40 19.20 8.47
CA ASN A 281 4.36 18.60 9.39
C ASN A 281 4.08 17.09 9.60
N LEU A 282 2.82 16.68 9.76
CA LEU A 282 2.43 15.27 9.89
C LEU A 282 2.80 14.44 8.66
N SER A 283 2.73 15.03 7.48
CA SER A 283 2.96 14.35 6.20
C SER A 283 4.40 14.37 5.69
N GLY A 284 5.37 14.87 6.50
CA GLY A 284 6.80 14.83 6.14
C GLY A 284 7.48 16.20 6.03
N GLY A 285 6.78 17.28 6.37
CA GLY A 285 7.35 18.63 6.45
C GLY A 285 7.12 19.49 5.19
N GLN A 286 7.71 20.68 5.22
CA GLN A 286 7.67 21.61 4.10
C GLN A 286 8.39 21.01 2.89
N ARG A 287 7.78 21.10 1.71
CA ARG A 287 8.31 20.56 0.46
C ARG A 287 7.68 21.20 -0.77
N PRO A 288 8.32 21.12 -1.95
CA PRO A 288 7.71 21.53 -3.21
C PRO A 288 6.34 20.85 -3.43
N ILE A 289 5.45 21.55 -4.12
CA ILE A 289 4.09 21.09 -4.54
C ILE A 289 3.10 20.74 -3.42
N TYR A 290 3.47 20.73 -2.14
CA TYR A 290 2.55 20.47 -1.04
C TYR A 290 1.27 21.34 -1.12
N ASN A 291 1.43 22.65 -1.41
CA ASN A 291 0.31 23.59 -1.54
C ASN A 291 -0.69 23.20 -2.64
N ILE A 292 -0.21 22.57 -3.73
CA ILE A 292 -1.02 22.12 -4.85
C ILE A 292 -1.79 20.87 -4.44
N SER A 293 -1.13 19.95 -3.76
CA SER A 293 -1.70 18.66 -3.38
C SER A 293 -2.66 18.77 -2.18
N PHE A 294 -2.50 19.77 -1.32
CA PHE A 294 -3.30 19.93 -0.11
C PHE A 294 -4.82 19.83 -0.41
N GLY A 295 -5.31 20.60 -1.38
CA GLY A 295 -6.72 20.61 -1.73
C GLY A 295 -7.21 19.32 -2.40
N LEU A 296 -6.33 18.60 -3.10
CA LEU A 296 -6.68 17.38 -3.85
C LEU A 296 -7.10 16.24 -2.93
N PHE A 297 -6.49 16.16 -1.75
CA PHE A 297 -6.67 15.02 -0.85
C PHE A 297 -7.70 15.25 0.26
N GLN A 298 -8.31 16.45 0.38
CA GLN A 298 -9.17 16.77 1.51
C GLN A 298 -10.40 15.85 1.61
N ASP A 299 -11.08 15.56 0.51
CA ASP A 299 -12.27 14.68 0.54
C ASP A 299 -11.89 13.24 0.92
N LEU A 300 -10.78 12.74 0.37
CA LEU A 300 -10.30 11.41 0.65
C LEU A 300 -9.90 11.26 2.14
N LEU A 301 -9.09 12.17 2.67
CA LEU A 301 -8.62 12.10 4.06
C LEU A 301 -9.79 12.26 5.05
N GLN A 302 -10.76 13.12 4.75
CA GLN A 302 -11.95 13.29 5.57
C GLN A 302 -12.86 12.05 5.54
N SER A 303 -12.84 11.24 4.47
CA SER A 303 -13.61 10.01 4.40
C SER A 303 -13.19 8.95 5.42
N PHE A 304 -11.97 9.05 5.96
CA PHE A 304 -11.48 8.14 7.00
C PHE A 304 -11.85 8.55 8.44
N ALA A 305 -12.56 9.66 8.62
CA ALA A 305 -12.88 10.21 9.95
C ALA A 305 -13.72 9.27 10.84
N ALA A 306 -14.50 8.39 10.23
CA ALA A 306 -15.36 7.44 10.94
C ALA A 306 -14.73 6.05 11.11
N THR A 307 -13.48 5.83 10.72
CA THR A 307 -12.88 4.52 10.83
C THR A 307 -12.62 4.15 12.29
N ASP A 308 -12.76 2.87 12.61
CA ASP A 308 -12.52 2.31 13.93
C ASP A 308 -11.12 1.69 14.07
N GLY A 309 -10.25 1.88 13.06
CA GLY A 309 -8.92 1.29 13.03
C GLY A 309 -8.89 -0.20 12.74
N THR A 310 -10.02 -0.81 12.30
CA THR A 310 -10.07 -2.23 11.94
C THR A 310 -9.37 -2.52 10.62
N VAL A 311 -8.80 -1.50 10.00
CA VAL A 311 -8.11 -1.59 8.71
C VAL A 311 -9.00 -2.30 7.69
N THR A 312 -10.21 -1.74 7.54
CA THR A 312 -11.16 -2.18 6.54
C THR A 312 -11.44 -3.70 6.59
N GLY A 313 -11.84 -4.19 7.76
CA GLY A 313 -12.29 -5.56 7.97
C GLY A 313 -11.19 -6.62 8.14
N ILE A 314 -9.91 -6.23 8.11
CA ILE A 314 -8.82 -7.17 8.36
C ILE A 314 -8.62 -7.42 9.86
N LEU A 315 -8.76 -6.39 10.67
CA LEU A 315 -8.69 -6.46 12.12
C LEU A 315 -10.03 -6.04 12.73
N ASN A 316 -10.48 -6.75 13.76
CA ASN A 316 -11.57 -6.31 14.64
C ASN A 316 -11.02 -5.57 15.87
N ARG A 317 -9.96 -4.79 15.69
CA ARG A 317 -9.25 -4.11 16.77
C ARG A 317 -8.64 -2.83 16.24
N ASN A 318 -8.74 -1.77 17.06
CA ASN A 318 -8.10 -0.51 16.73
C ASN A 318 -6.57 -0.64 16.78
N VAL A 319 -5.90 -0.27 15.68
CA VAL A 319 -4.42 -0.20 15.59
C VAL A 319 -3.89 1.23 15.71
N VAL A 320 -4.76 2.24 15.60
CA VAL A 320 -4.37 3.66 15.60
C VAL A 320 -3.84 4.08 16.96
N ASP A 321 -2.66 4.70 16.96
CA ASP A 321 -1.98 5.23 18.14
C ASP A 321 -1.50 6.66 17.90
N THR A 322 -2.18 7.65 18.48
CA THR A 322 -1.77 9.05 18.35
C THR A 322 -1.11 9.63 19.59
N ARG A 323 -0.80 8.80 20.61
CA ARG A 323 -0.25 9.26 21.90
C ARG A 323 1.13 9.91 21.77
N ASN A 324 1.90 9.51 20.76
CA ASN A 324 3.23 10.05 20.49
C ASN A 324 3.25 11.05 19.32
N THR A 325 2.08 11.35 18.75
CA THR A 325 1.97 12.34 17.67
C THR A 325 2.25 13.74 18.20
N VAL A 326 3.12 14.47 17.51
CA VAL A 326 3.45 15.86 17.84
C VAL A 326 2.85 16.78 16.76
N TYR A 327 1.88 17.58 17.15
CA TYR A 327 1.22 18.54 16.27
C TYR A 327 1.97 19.87 16.28
N ARG A 328 2.43 20.31 15.09
CA ARG A 328 3.16 21.55 14.85
C ARG A 328 2.46 22.40 13.81
N PHE A 329 2.21 23.68 14.10
CA PHE A 329 1.56 24.61 13.18
C PHE A 329 2.20 26.00 13.14
N ALA A 330 3.10 26.31 14.06
CA ALA A 330 3.82 27.57 14.17
C ALA A 330 5.35 27.39 14.28
N SER A 331 5.80 26.23 14.79
CA SER A 331 7.22 25.91 14.91
C SER A 331 7.68 24.99 13.78
N GLN A 332 8.98 25.09 13.43
CA GLN A 332 9.60 24.19 12.46
C GLN A 332 10.05 22.88 13.11
N PRO A 333 10.17 21.78 12.35
CA PRO A 333 10.79 20.55 12.84
C PRO A 333 12.18 20.81 13.43
N GLY A 334 12.47 20.19 14.57
CA GLY A 334 13.72 20.39 15.30
C GLY A 334 13.78 21.64 16.21
N GLN A 335 12.80 22.55 16.13
CA GLN A 335 12.67 23.67 17.04
C GLN A 335 11.76 23.34 18.24
N PRO A 336 11.90 24.02 19.38
CA PRO A 336 10.94 23.91 20.48
C PRO A 336 9.52 24.26 20.03
N LEU A 337 8.54 23.59 20.61
CA LEU A 337 7.12 23.95 20.40
C LEU A 337 6.83 25.35 20.96
N THR A 338 6.00 26.11 20.28
CA THR A 338 5.43 27.34 20.84
C THR A 338 4.48 27.04 22.00
N GLN A 339 4.17 28.02 22.84
CA GLN A 339 3.22 27.83 23.94
C GLN A 339 1.83 27.40 23.43
N ALA A 340 1.40 27.89 22.29
CA ALA A 340 0.13 27.48 21.67
C ALA A 340 0.16 26.01 21.24
N GLU A 341 1.26 25.55 20.66
CA GLU A 341 1.44 24.14 20.28
C GLU A 341 1.55 23.24 21.51
N VAL A 342 2.24 23.65 22.57
CA VAL A 342 2.27 22.90 23.82
C VAL A 342 0.86 22.74 24.39
N THR A 343 0.07 23.80 24.42
CA THR A 343 -1.33 23.74 24.87
C THR A 343 -2.14 22.80 23.99
N PHE A 344 -2.05 22.92 22.66
CA PHE A 344 -2.76 22.07 21.72
C PHE A 344 -2.43 20.59 21.91
N ASN A 345 -1.14 20.24 21.99
CA ASN A 345 -0.69 18.86 22.18
C ASN A 345 -1.12 18.26 23.54
N ASN A 346 -1.32 19.11 24.56
CA ASN A 346 -1.78 18.66 25.88
C ASN A 346 -3.30 18.48 25.95
N THR A 347 -4.08 19.10 25.07
CA THR A 347 -5.54 19.10 25.11
C THR A 347 -6.20 18.23 24.07
N ILE A 348 -5.56 18.03 22.90
CA ILE A 348 -6.10 17.20 21.82
C ILE A 348 -6.35 15.77 22.31
N PHE A 349 -7.49 15.20 21.90
CA PHE A 349 -7.81 13.81 22.19
C PHE A 349 -6.72 12.87 21.63
N GLN A 350 -6.36 11.84 22.39
CA GLN A 350 -5.39 10.84 21.99
C GLN A 350 -6.07 9.49 21.76
N ILE A 351 -5.85 8.91 20.60
CA ILE A 351 -6.31 7.56 20.28
C ILE A 351 -5.30 6.56 20.85
N THR A 352 -5.82 5.54 21.54
CA THR A 352 -5.03 4.44 22.08
C THR A 352 -5.39 3.15 21.35
N PRO A 353 -4.42 2.40 20.83
CA PRO A 353 -4.69 1.13 20.17
C PRO A 353 -5.17 0.07 21.16
N ASN A 354 -5.92 -0.92 20.69
CA ASN A 354 -6.21 -2.11 21.48
C ASN A 354 -4.92 -2.90 21.76
N ALA A 355 -4.84 -3.50 22.93
CA ALA A 355 -3.72 -4.35 23.30
C ALA A 355 -3.52 -5.46 22.25
N SER A 356 -2.29 -5.61 21.76
CA SER A 356 -1.90 -6.62 20.76
C SER A 356 -2.76 -6.59 19.48
N ALA A 357 -3.24 -5.42 19.05
CA ALA A 357 -4.09 -5.28 17.88
C ALA A 357 -3.46 -5.91 16.62
N ASN A 358 -2.15 -5.73 16.46
CA ASN A 358 -1.36 -6.31 15.36
C ASN A 358 -0.21 -7.18 15.93
N GLY A 359 -0.52 -8.04 16.90
CA GLY A 359 0.46 -8.94 17.53
C GLY A 359 0.98 -10.03 16.61
N LEU A 360 2.08 -10.67 17.01
CA LEU A 360 2.57 -11.91 16.38
C LEU A 360 1.50 -12.98 16.48
N ARG A 361 1.50 -13.89 15.51
CA ARG A 361 0.51 -14.96 15.37
C ARG A 361 1.21 -16.31 15.40
N ASP A 362 0.50 -17.32 15.88
CA ASP A 362 1.00 -18.70 15.90
C ASP A 362 0.92 -19.38 14.51
N ASP A 363 0.13 -18.81 13.57
CA ASP A 363 -0.17 -19.37 12.27
C ASP A 363 0.47 -18.58 11.09
N GLY A 364 1.53 -17.83 11.35
CA GLY A 364 2.26 -17.10 10.32
C GLY A 364 2.37 -15.59 10.59
N LEU A 365 2.49 -14.81 9.52
CA LEU A 365 2.64 -13.36 9.57
C LEU A 365 1.54 -12.66 10.39
N ARG A 366 1.85 -11.50 10.94
CA ARG A 366 0.85 -10.54 11.44
C ARG A 366 -0.17 -10.21 10.36
N PHE A 367 -1.33 -9.70 10.75
CA PHE A 367 -2.31 -9.20 9.77
C PHE A 367 -1.75 -8.07 8.92
N ILE A 368 -1.03 -7.14 9.55
CA ILE A 368 -0.29 -6.08 8.89
C ILE A 368 1.19 -6.30 9.19
N PRO A 369 1.94 -6.97 8.32
CA PRO A 369 3.35 -7.22 8.51
C PRO A 369 4.13 -5.94 8.78
N LYS A 370 5.10 -6.02 9.68
CA LYS A 370 5.94 -4.88 10.04
C LYS A 370 6.94 -4.56 8.93
N VAL A 371 7.23 -3.28 8.78
CA VAL A 371 8.31 -2.73 7.99
C VAL A 371 9.28 -2.03 8.95
N ASN A 372 10.05 -2.83 9.64
CA ASN A 372 10.96 -2.35 10.67
C ASN A 372 12.32 -1.90 10.12
N GLY A 373 12.60 -2.13 8.83
CA GLY A 373 13.92 -1.90 8.25
C GLY A 373 14.99 -2.86 8.77
N ASN A 374 14.57 -4.02 9.26
CA ASN A 374 15.44 -5.11 9.71
C ASN A 374 15.41 -6.22 8.67
N LEU A 375 16.26 -6.09 7.64
CA LEU A 375 16.30 -7.02 6.52
C LEU A 375 16.79 -8.41 6.95
N TYR A 376 16.24 -9.47 6.34
CA TYR A 376 16.69 -10.85 6.62
C TYR A 376 18.12 -11.12 6.12
N LYS A 377 18.59 -10.36 5.12
CA LYS A 377 19.99 -10.34 4.65
C LYS A 377 20.31 -8.98 4.01
N THR A 378 21.58 -8.73 3.77
CA THR A 378 22.04 -7.54 3.04
C THR A 378 21.62 -7.63 1.57
N ILE A 379 20.67 -6.80 1.16
CA ILE A 379 20.19 -6.65 -0.21
C ILE A 379 19.98 -5.16 -0.55
N PRO A 380 20.07 -4.77 -1.82
CA PRO A 380 19.69 -3.41 -2.24
C PRO A 380 18.18 -3.21 -2.14
N VAL A 381 17.80 -2.05 -1.61
CA VAL A 381 16.42 -1.54 -1.60
C VAL A 381 16.42 -0.16 -2.24
N VAL A 382 15.63 0.03 -3.29
CA VAL A 382 15.46 1.36 -3.91
C VAL A 382 13.99 1.74 -3.89
N THR A 383 13.67 2.87 -3.24
CA THR A 383 12.29 3.37 -3.17
C THR A 383 12.11 4.61 -4.06
N VAL A 384 10.87 4.90 -4.41
CA VAL A 384 10.47 6.15 -5.06
C VAL A 384 9.14 6.63 -4.50
N HIS A 385 9.02 7.95 -4.25
CA HIS A 385 7.82 8.54 -3.69
C HIS A 385 7.47 9.88 -4.35
N THR A 386 6.17 10.14 -4.52
CA THR A 386 5.66 11.40 -5.06
C THR A 386 5.52 12.44 -3.95
N LEU A 387 6.04 13.65 -4.16
CA LEU A 387 6.10 14.69 -3.13
C LEU A 387 4.74 15.23 -2.71
N GLY A 388 3.76 15.17 -3.60
CA GLY A 388 2.41 15.65 -3.33
C GLY A 388 1.49 14.65 -2.67
N ASP A 389 1.93 13.41 -2.53
CA ASP A 389 1.10 12.37 -1.91
C ASP A 389 0.75 12.71 -0.46
N LEU A 390 -0.54 12.79 -0.18
CA LEU A 390 -1.10 12.94 1.16
C LEU A 390 -1.97 11.75 1.57
N PHE A 391 -2.13 10.77 0.69
CA PHE A 391 -2.75 9.50 1.04
C PHE A 391 -1.74 8.56 1.70
N VAL A 392 -0.60 8.34 1.05
CA VAL A 392 0.57 7.70 1.64
C VAL A 392 1.71 8.72 1.62
N PRO A 393 1.81 9.55 2.66
CA PRO A 393 2.69 10.72 2.60
C PRO A 393 4.18 10.37 2.74
N ILE A 394 5.04 11.28 2.32
CA ILE A 394 6.51 11.07 2.31
C ILE A 394 7.12 10.81 3.69
N ASN A 395 6.40 11.06 4.79
CA ASN A 395 6.88 10.66 6.11
C ASN A 395 7.08 9.13 6.22
N MET A 396 6.40 8.32 5.39
CA MET A 396 6.62 6.87 5.31
C MET A 396 8.07 6.56 4.89
N GLU A 397 8.61 7.31 3.92
CA GLU A 397 10.03 7.22 3.54
C GLU A 397 10.96 7.60 4.69
N GLN A 398 10.60 8.67 5.43
CA GLN A 398 11.39 9.14 6.58
C GLN A 398 11.40 8.13 7.72
N ILE A 399 10.27 7.49 8.00
CA ILE A 399 10.13 6.44 9.01
C ILE A 399 11.00 5.25 8.61
N TYR A 400 10.87 4.78 7.38
CA TYR A 400 11.61 3.62 6.89
C TYR A 400 13.13 3.87 6.93
N LYS A 401 13.59 5.03 6.47
CA LYS A 401 15.02 5.36 6.50
C LYS A 401 15.58 5.34 7.91
N ARG A 402 14.87 5.92 8.89
CA ARG A 402 15.30 5.88 10.31
C ARG A 402 15.37 4.44 10.81
N ARG A 403 14.34 3.64 10.57
CA ARG A 403 14.30 2.23 10.97
C ARG A 403 15.44 1.42 10.35
N MET A 404 15.73 1.63 9.06
CA MET A 404 16.87 1.01 8.37
C MET A 404 18.21 1.40 9.00
N ILE A 405 18.39 2.67 9.37
CA ILE A 405 19.60 3.16 10.06
C ILE A 405 19.71 2.51 11.45
N ASP A 406 18.62 2.51 12.22
CA ASP A 406 18.59 1.99 13.59
C ASP A 406 18.90 0.48 13.64
N ASN A 407 18.55 -0.26 12.59
CA ASN A 407 18.86 -1.69 12.44
C ASN A 407 20.16 -1.98 11.69
N GLY A 408 20.94 -0.97 11.32
CA GLY A 408 22.24 -1.15 10.66
C GLY A 408 22.17 -1.38 9.16
N PHE A 409 21.00 -1.22 8.53
CA PHE A 409 20.76 -1.35 7.09
C PHE A 409 20.65 -0.01 6.35
N GLY A 410 20.99 1.11 6.98
CA GLY A 410 20.87 2.45 6.39
C GLY A 410 21.58 2.62 5.05
N ASP A 411 22.65 1.87 4.82
CA ASP A 411 23.40 1.86 3.55
C ASP A 411 22.76 0.97 2.47
N GLN A 412 21.82 0.13 2.83
CA GLN A 412 21.12 -0.76 1.91
C GLN A 412 19.85 -0.12 1.30
N VAL A 413 19.48 1.08 1.72
CA VAL A 413 18.33 1.79 1.14
C VAL A 413 18.75 3.08 0.45
N VAL A 414 18.25 3.24 -0.77
CA VAL A 414 18.31 4.48 -1.57
C VAL A 414 16.87 4.92 -1.81
N GLN A 415 16.58 6.19 -1.53
CA GLN A 415 15.25 6.77 -1.66
C GLN A 415 15.24 7.85 -2.73
N ARG A 416 14.20 7.93 -3.55
CA ARG A 416 14.05 8.88 -4.65
C ARG A 416 12.75 9.65 -4.52
N ALA A 417 12.80 10.94 -4.73
CA ALA A 417 11.64 11.82 -4.74
C ALA A 417 11.25 12.19 -6.17
N VAL A 418 9.96 12.23 -6.46
CA VAL A 418 9.40 12.66 -7.74
C VAL A 418 8.40 13.79 -7.52
N ARG A 419 8.47 14.82 -8.35
CA ARG A 419 7.56 15.97 -8.33
C ARG A 419 6.26 15.63 -9.03
N ALA A 420 5.37 14.97 -8.30
CA ALA A 420 4.03 14.64 -8.75
C ALA A 420 3.02 14.90 -7.63
N PRO A 421 1.78 15.36 -7.96
CA PRO A 421 0.82 15.82 -6.97
C PRO A 421 -0.02 14.69 -6.38
N GLY A 422 -0.14 13.56 -7.08
CA GLY A 422 -1.02 12.44 -6.71
C GLY A 422 -0.31 11.29 -6.03
N HIS A 423 -1.10 10.33 -5.56
CA HIS A 423 -0.62 9.06 -5.01
C HIS A 423 -0.15 8.14 -6.13
N CYS A 424 1.08 7.64 -6.05
CA CYS A 424 1.71 6.80 -7.09
C CYS A 424 1.67 7.39 -8.51
N ASP A 425 1.62 8.69 -8.64
CA ASP A 425 1.48 9.43 -9.89
C ASP A 425 2.83 9.46 -10.65
N PHE A 426 3.30 8.27 -11.04
CA PHE A 426 4.56 8.10 -11.75
C PHE A 426 4.38 7.94 -13.25
N THR A 427 5.35 8.42 -14.02
CA THR A 427 5.51 7.99 -15.41
C THR A 427 6.02 6.55 -15.49
N VAL A 428 5.77 5.89 -16.62
CA VAL A 428 6.30 4.53 -16.87
C VAL A 428 7.83 4.51 -16.75
N ALA A 429 8.49 5.59 -17.18
CA ALA A 429 9.94 5.73 -17.08
C ALA A 429 10.42 5.83 -15.61
N GLU A 430 9.69 6.52 -14.73
CA GLU A 430 10.04 6.61 -13.32
C GLU A 430 9.92 5.27 -12.60
N PHE A 431 8.89 4.48 -12.93
CA PHE A 431 8.79 3.09 -12.47
C PHE A 431 9.98 2.24 -12.94
N ALA A 432 10.27 2.26 -14.24
CA ALA A 432 11.35 1.49 -14.83
C ALA A 432 12.72 1.89 -14.27
N ASN A 433 13.03 3.20 -14.21
CA ASN A 433 14.30 3.72 -13.70
C ASN A 433 14.53 3.38 -12.21
N THR A 434 13.46 3.26 -11.42
CA THR A 434 13.59 2.87 -10.01
C THR A 434 13.93 1.39 -9.89
N LEU A 435 13.25 0.55 -10.63
CA LEU A 435 13.52 -0.88 -10.65
C LEU A 435 14.91 -1.16 -11.24
N ASP A 436 15.27 -0.53 -12.37
CA ASP A 436 16.58 -0.65 -13.01
C ASP A 436 17.72 -0.29 -12.05
N ALA A 437 17.57 0.80 -11.28
CA ALA A 437 18.56 1.20 -10.31
C ALA A 437 18.81 0.14 -9.21
N MET A 438 17.76 -0.54 -8.77
CA MET A 438 17.86 -1.62 -7.80
C MET A 438 18.54 -2.85 -8.43
N LEU A 439 18.13 -3.24 -9.63
CA LEU A 439 18.67 -4.37 -10.38
C LEU A 439 20.16 -4.15 -10.70
N THR A 440 20.52 -2.98 -11.22
CA THR A 440 21.91 -2.60 -11.51
C THR A 440 22.75 -2.61 -10.24
N TRP A 441 22.25 -2.09 -9.12
CA TRP A 441 22.99 -2.13 -7.85
C TRP A 441 23.23 -3.57 -7.38
N GLU A 442 22.23 -4.44 -7.45
CA GLU A 442 22.38 -5.84 -7.08
C GLU A 442 23.42 -6.56 -7.95
N GLN A 443 23.39 -6.34 -9.26
CA GLN A 443 24.24 -7.03 -10.21
C GLN A 443 25.68 -6.52 -10.24
N THR A 444 25.89 -5.23 -9.96
CA THR A 444 27.20 -4.57 -10.11
C THR A 444 27.85 -4.18 -8.78
N GLY A 445 27.07 -4.15 -7.70
CA GLY A 445 27.49 -3.58 -6.41
C GLY A 445 27.56 -2.04 -6.38
N MET A 446 27.25 -1.36 -7.48
CA MET A 446 27.30 0.13 -7.56
C MET A 446 26.02 0.73 -7.00
N LYS A 447 26.11 1.35 -5.82
CA LYS A 447 25.00 2.02 -5.16
C LYS A 447 24.53 3.22 -6.00
N PRO A 448 23.25 3.31 -6.38
CA PRO A 448 22.73 4.43 -7.17
C PRO A 448 22.60 5.71 -6.34
N ALA A 449 22.42 6.84 -7.04
CA ALA A 449 22.06 8.11 -6.40
C ALA A 449 20.65 8.08 -5.84
N GLY A 450 20.41 8.88 -4.80
CA GLY A 450 19.12 9.08 -4.15
C GLY A 450 19.02 10.44 -3.48
N ASP A 451 17.85 10.73 -2.91
CA ASP A 451 17.55 11.96 -2.20
C ASP A 451 17.66 11.77 -0.67
N ASP A 452 17.91 12.87 0.04
CA ASP A 452 17.89 12.90 1.50
C ASP A 452 16.51 13.35 2.00
N PHE A 453 15.71 12.37 2.45
CA PHE A 453 14.39 12.59 3.04
C PHE A 453 14.44 13.00 4.52
N LEU A 454 15.59 12.89 5.19
CA LEU A 454 15.68 13.12 6.64
C LEU A 454 16.04 14.56 7.01
N THR A 455 16.76 15.28 6.17
CA THR A 455 17.15 16.66 6.44
C THR A 455 16.04 17.64 6.02
N PRO A 456 15.34 18.31 6.97
CA PRO A 456 14.21 19.17 6.64
C PRO A 456 14.53 20.30 5.64
N ALA A 457 15.73 20.86 5.71
CA ALA A 457 16.16 21.91 4.79
C ALA A 457 16.33 21.40 3.35
N THR A 458 16.80 20.15 3.18
CA THR A 458 16.89 19.49 1.87
C THR A 458 15.50 19.22 1.30
N VAL A 459 14.61 18.65 2.11
CA VAL A 459 13.22 18.36 1.70
C VAL A 459 12.45 19.64 1.33
N ALA A 460 12.73 20.74 2.00
CA ALA A 460 12.13 22.06 1.72
C ALA A 460 12.76 22.80 0.52
N SER A 461 13.87 22.32 -0.03
CA SER A 461 14.54 22.97 -1.16
C SER A 461 13.66 22.99 -2.40
N THR A 462 13.73 24.08 -3.17
CA THR A 462 12.92 24.29 -4.38
C THR A 462 13.25 23.32 -5.51
N ASP A 463 14.39 22.65 -5.47
CA ASP A 463 14.85 21.64 -6.43
C ASP A 463 14.65 20.19 -5.94
N PHE A 464 14.18 19.99 -4.69
CA PHE A 464 13.94 18.65 -4.16
C PHE A 464 12.96 17.87 -5.02
N GLY A 465 13.33 16.62 -5.38
CA GLY A 465 12.56 15.75 -6.25
C GLY A 465 12.73 16.00 -7.75
N CYS A 466 13.57 16.97 -8.16
CA CYS A 466 13.82 17.22 -9.58
C CYS A 466 14.74 16.19 -10.23
N GLN A 467 15.66 15.61 -9.47
CA GLN A 467 16.68 14.71 -10.01
C GLN A 467 16.09 13.44 -10.67
N PHE A 468 15.01 12.92 -10.12
CA PHE A 468 14.40 11.67 -10.56
C PHE A 468 13.03 11.85 -11.23
N THR A 469 12.57 13.10 -11.36
CA THR A 469 11.36 13.42 -12.12
C THR A 469 11.65 13.31 -13.61
N VAL A 470 10.86 12.52 -14.32
CA VAL A 470 10.98 12.29 -15.76
C VAL A 470 9.66 12.66 -16.46
N ASP A 471 9.73 13.49 -17.49
CA ASP A 471 8.58 13.78 -18.33
C ASP A 471 8.16 12.54 -19.12
N GLY A 472 6.86 12.33 -19.28
CA GLY A 472 6.34 11.20 -20.01
C GLY A 472 4.88 10.89 -19.68
N PRO A 473 4.33 9.84 -20.30
CA PRO A 473 2.97 9.38 -19.98
C PRO A 473 2.92 8.84 -18.55
N VAL A 474 1.97 9.33 -17.77
CA VAL A 474 1.68 8.84 -16.42
C VAL A 474 0.93 7.51 -16.54
N ALA A 475 1.35 6.51 -15.77
CA ALA A 475 0.80 5.17 -15.89
C ALA A 475 -0.70 5.10 -15.58
N ASP A 476 -1.16 5.86 -14.59
CA ASP A 476 -2.56 5.88 -14.15
C ASP A 476 -3.34 7.14 -14.58
N GLY A 477 -2.70 8.11 -15.23
CA GLY A 477 -3.32 9.30 -15.84
C GLY A 477 -4.07 10.25 -14.88
N GLN A 478 -3.74 10.24 -13.57
CA GLN A 478 -4.58 10.87 -12.55
C GLN A 478 -4.47 12.39 -12.49
N PHE A 479 -3.29 12.99 -12.74
CA PHE A 479 -3.15 14.46 -12.68
C PHE A 479 -2.17 14.98 -13.74
N PRO A 480 -2.55 16.02 -14.50
CA PRO A 480 -1.64 16.60 -15.47
C PRO A 480 -0.51 17.36 -14.77
N ARG A 481 0.69 16.80 -14.79
CA ARG A 481 1.91 17.42 -14.25
C ARG A 481 2.29 18.72 -14.96
N MET A 482 1.74 18.98 -16.16
CA MET A 482 1.99 20.21 -16.93
C MET A 482 1.63 21.50 -16.20
N PHE A 483 0.83 21.42 -15.14
CA PHE A 483 0.47 22.57 -14.30
C PHE A 483 1.38 22.73 -13.08
N LEU A 484 2.35 21.84 -12.88
CA LEU A 484 3.32 21.98 -11.80
C LEU A 484 4.37 23.03 -12.16
N PRO A 485 4.90 23.77 -11.16
CA PRO A 485 6.08 24.58 -11.38
C PRO A 485 7.22 23.73 -11.95
N PRO A 486 7.90 24.17 -13.00
CA PRO A 486 9.04 23.44 -13.53
C PRO A 486 10.14 23.30 -12.48
N CYS A 487 11.01 22.33 -12.67
CA CYS A 487 12.25 22.24 -11.92
C CYS A 487 13.11 23.50 -12.22
N PRO A 488 13.70 24.14 -11.17
CA PRO A 488 14.51 25.33 -11.35
C PRO A 488 15.78 25.09 -12.17
#